data_cfcb8e0a1715a0eea753d3bccbbfd1e5
#
_entry.id   cfcb8e0a1715a0eea753d3bccbbfd1e5
#
_cell.length_a   1.000
_cell.length_b   1.000
_cell.length_c   1.000
_cell.angle_alpha   90.00
_cell.angle_beta   90.00
_cell.angle_gamma   90.00
#
_symmetry.space_group_name_H-M   'P 1'
#
loop_
_entity.id
_entity.type
_entity.pdbx_description
1 polymer ?
#
loop_
_entity_poly.entity_id
_entity_poly.type
_entity_poly.pdbx_seq_one_letter_code
_entity_poly.pdbx_strand_id
1 'polypeptide(L)'
;MDTIQIKDKKFTVSIKEQDILKEVTRVANEINRDLAGKNPLFLSVLNGSFMFTADLMKNITIPCEISFVKLASYQGVSSTGVIKEVIGITEDLTDRTVVIVEDIVDTGLTMQRLLDTLGTRNPKEIHIASLLVKPDKLKVDLNIEYVAMEIPNDFIVGYGLDYDGFGRNYADIYTVVDLSLIHI
;
A
#
# COMPACT_ATOMS: atom_id res chain seq x y z
N MET A 1 -20.37 -11.41 -15.56
CA MET A 1 -19.29 -10.52 -15.09
C MET A 1 -19.66 -10.05 -13.71
N ASP A 2 -18.76 -10.22 -12.76
CA ASP A 2 -19.00 -9.76 -11.39
C ASP A 2 -18.85 -8.25 -11.37
N THR A 3 -19.99 -7.56 -11.38
CA THR A 3 -20.06 -6.10 -11.36
C THR A 3 -20.68 -5.67 -10.03
N ILE A 4 -20.06 -4.68 -9.40
CA ILE A 4 -20.57 -4.06 -8.17
C ILE A 4 -20.88 -2.59 -8.43
N GLN A 5 -21.77 -2.03 -7.64
CA GLN A 5 -22.03 -0.60 -7.62
C GLN A 5 -21.68 -0.02 -6.26
N ILE A 6 -20.89 1.04 -6.26
CA ILE A 6 -20.57 1.83 -5.08
C ILE A 6 -20.96 3.26 -5.39
N LYS A 7 -21.95 3.78 -4.68
CA LYS A 7 -22.56 5.10 -4.92
C LYS A 7 -22.94 5.28 -6.39
N ASP A 8 -22.35 6.24 -7.06
CA ASP A 8 -22.65 6.65 -8.45
C ASP A 8 -21.81 5.87 -9.49
N LYS A 9 -20.86 5.02 -9.07
CA LYS A 9 -19.97 4.32 -9.98
C LYS A 9 -20.19 2.82 -10.00
N LYS A 10 -20.02 2.25 -11.20
CA LYS A 10 -19.98 0.80 -11.42
C LYS A 10 -18.54 0.35 -11.57
N PHE A 11 -18.25 -0.82 -11.03
CA PHE A 11 -16.93 -1.44 -11.07
C PHE A 11 -17.08 -2.88 -11.51
N THR A 12 -16.10 -3.38 -12.26
CA THR A 12 -16.00 -4.79 -12.65
C THR A 12 -14.73 -5.39 -12.08
N VAL A 13 -14.81 -6.68 -11.73
CA VAL A 13 -13.64 -7.37 -11.17
C VAL A 13 -12.48 -7.34 -12.17
N SER A 14 -11.30 -6.98 -11.70
CA SER A 14 -10.08 -6.93 -12.49
C SER A 14 -9.01 -7.88 -11.96
N ILE A 15 -8.90 -8.05 -10.65
CA ILE A 15 -7.94 -8.97 -10.03
C ILE A 15 -8.67 -9.80 -8.99
N LYS A 16 -8.63 -11.13 -9.15
CA LYS A 16 -9.26 -12.07 -8.22
C LYS A 16 -8.44 -12.23 -6.95
N GLU A 17 -9.11 -12.47 -5.82
CA GLU A 17 -8.48 -12.73 -4.53
C GLU A 17 -7.38 -13.80 -4.61
N GLN A 18 -7.64 -14.89 -5.31
CA GLN A 18 -6.66 -15.98 -5.45
C GLN A 18 -5.35 -15.53 -6.10
N ASP A 19 -5.41 -14.61 -7.07
CA ASP A 19 -4.24 -14.07 -7.75
C ASP A 19 -3.52 -13.08 -6.84
N ILE A 20 -4.27 -12.27 -6.08
CA ILE A 20 -3.72 -11.38 -5.05
C ILE A 20 -2.94 -12.18 -4.02
N LEU A 21 -3.56 -13.22 -3.44
CA LEU A 21 -2.94 -14.03 -2.39
C LEU A 21 -1.70 -14.78 -2.87
N LYS A 22 -1.67 -15.19 -4.13
CA LYS A 22 -0.48 -15.80 -4.76
C LYS A 22 0.69 -14.80 -4.78
N GLU A 23 0.46 -13.55 -5.19
CA GLU A 23 1.49 -12.53 -5.23
C GLU A 23 1.91 -12.07 -3.82
N VAL A 24 0.97 -11.99 -2.88
CA VAL A 24 1.27 -11.73 -1.46
C VAL A 24 2.21 -12.79 -0.89
N THR A 25 1.95 -14.06 -1.18
CA THR A 25 2.81 -15.17 -0.75
C THR A 25 4.21 -15.07 -1.36
N ARG A 26 4.31 -14.72 -2.65
CA ARG A 26 5.61 -14.50 -3.31
C ARG A 26 6.40 -13.39 -2.64
N VAL A 27 5.78 -12.24 -2.41
CA VAL A 27 6.41 -11.10 -1.73
C VAL A 27 6.87 -11.48 -0.31
N ALA A 28 6.04 -12.19 0.45
CA ALA A 28 6.41 -12.66 1.78
C ALA A 28 7.63 -13.57 1.76
N ASN A 29 7.73 -14.49 0.78
CA ASN A 29 8.88 -15.38 0.64
C ASN A 29 10.17 -14.60 0.32
N GLU A 30 10.10 -13.57 -0.50
CA GLU A 30 11.22 -12.68 -0.78
C GLU A 30 11.69 -11.95 0.49
N ILE A 31 10.75 -11.38 1.24
CA ILE A 31 11.05 -10.70 2.52
C ILE A 31 11.67 -11.67 3.52
N ASN A 32 11.11 -12.87 3.69
CA ASN A 32 11.64 -13.90 4.59
C ASN A 32 13.08 -14.27 4.26
N ARG A 33 13.41 -14.38 2.97
CA ARG A 33 14.78 -14.67 2.52
C ARG A 33 15.72 -13.48 2.76
N ASP A 34 15.32 -12.28 2.33
CA ASP A 34 16.20 -11.12 2.28
C ASP A 34 16.43 -10.49 3.67
N LEU A 35 15.44 -10.60 4.55
CA LEU A 35 15.48 -9.98 5.89
C LEU A 35 15.66 -11.00 7.02
N ALA A 36 16.06 -12.23 6.71
CA ALA A 36 16.38 -13.24 7.72
C ALA A 36 17.44 -12.72 8.70
N GLY A 37 17.17 -12.86 10.00
CA GLY A 37 18.07 -12.40 11.07
C GLY A 37 18.07 -10.90 11.36
N LYS A 38 17.25 -10.11 10.64
CA LYS A 38 17.22 -8.64 10.80
C LYS A 38 16.12 -8.14 11.75
N ASN A 39 15.18 -8.99 12.16
CA ASN A 39 14.04 -8.66 13.03
C ASN A 39 13.30 -7.40 12.57
N PRO A 40 12.75 -7.36 11.35
CA PRO A 40 12.17 -6.15 10.80
C PRO A 40 10.95 -5.68 11.58
N LEU A 41 10.78 -4.35 11.65
CA LEU A 41 9.54 -3.71 12.03
C LEU A 41 8.75 -3.41 10.76
N PHE A 42 7.60 -4.05 10.61
CA PHE A 42 6.64 -3.72 9.56
C PHE A 42 5.82 -2.51 9.99
N LEU A 43 5.79 -1.47 9.15
CA LEU A 43 5.06 -0.24 9.38
C LEU A 43 3.95 -0.12 8.34
N SER A 44 2.73 -0.45 8.72
CA SER A 44 1.58 -0.47 7.82
C SER A 44 0.92 0.89 7.73
N VAL A 45 0.70 1.37 6.51
CA VAL A 45 0.09 2.68 6.24
C VAL A 45 -1.43 2.53 6.10
N LEU A 46 -2.16 2.96 7.12
CA LEU A 46 -3.61 2.87 7.17
C LEU A 46 -4.27 4.01 6.37
N ASN A 47 -5.51 3.80 5.86
CA ASN A 47 -6.39 2.65 6.09
C ASN A 47 -6.20 1.54 5.04
N GLY A 48 -5.81 1.87 3.81
CA GLY A 48 -5.90 1.00 2.65
C GLY A 48 -5.08 -0.27 2.71
N SER A 49 -3.98 -0.27 3.45
CA SER A 49 -3.06 -1.41 3.53
C SER A 49 -3.52 -2.54 4.47
N PHE A 50 -4.64 -2.41 5.17
CA PHE A 50 -4.99 -3.34 6.26
C PHE A 50 -5.16 -4.79 5.79
N MET A 51 -5.80 -5.03 4.63
CA MET A 51 -5.97 -6.40 4.11
C MET A 51 -4.64 -6.98 3.62
N PHE A 52 -3.90 -6.22 2.82
CA PHE A 52 -2.57 -6.64 2.36
C PHE A 52 -1.66 -6.95 3.54
N THR A 53 -1.64 -6.08 4.55
CA THR A 53 -0.83 -6.28 5.75
C THR A 53 -1.21 -7.56 6.47
N ALA A 54 -2.50 -7.82 6.68
CA ALA A 54 -2.96 -9.02 7.37
C ALA A 54 -2.55 -10.32 6.64
N ASP A 55 -2.71 -10.35 5.32
CA ASP A 55 -2.36 -11.53 4.53
C ASP A 55 -0.85 -11.68 4.36
N LEU A 56 -0.11 -10.57 4.20
CA LEU A 56 1.34 -10.58 4.19
C LEU A 56 1.91 -11.15 5.49
N MET A 57 1.47 -10.64 6.64
CA MET A 57 1.97 -11.04 7.96
C MET A 57 1.74 -12.52 8.27
N LYS A 58 0.63 -13.11 7.79
CA LYS A 58 0.39 -14.56 7.94
C LYS A 58 1.46 -15.41 7.24
N ASN A 59 2.14 -14.87 6.24
CA ASN A 59 3.16 -15.55 5.45
C ASN A 59 4.60 -15.17 5.86
N ILE A 60 4.77 -14.22 6.78
CA ILE A 60 6.09 -13.88 7.33
C ILE A 60 6.46 -14.92 8.40
N THR A 61 7.61 -15.57 8.22
CA THR A 61 8.09 -16.66 9.08
C THR A 61 9.30 -16.28 9.92
N ILE A 62 9.91 -15.12 9.66
CA ILE A 62 11.01 -14.58 10.45
C ILE A 62 10.48 -13.81 11.66
N PRO A 63 11.24 -13.72 12.77
CA PRO A 63 10.89 -12.85 13.89
C PRO A 63 10.72 -11.40 13.42
N CYS A 64 9.61 -10.77 13.79
CA CYS A 64 9.27 -9.42 13.35
C CYS A 64 8.30 -8.75 14.32
N GLU A 65 8.18 -7.43 14.17
CA GLU A 65 7.18 -6.63 14.86
C GLU A 65 6.32 -5.92 13.82
N ILE A 66 5.14 -5.47 14.23
CA ILE A 66 4.24 -4.67 13.39
C ILE A 66 3.74 -3.45 14.15
N SER A 67 3.69 -2.33 13.45
CA SER A 67 3.05 -1.11 13.90
C SER A 67 2.30 -0.44 12.74
N PHE A 68 1.55 0.61 13.06
CA PHE A 68 0.68 1.28 12.11
C PHE A 68 0.94 2.78 12.12
N VAL A 69 0.87 3.38 10.93
CA VAL A 69 0.87 4.82 10.76
C VAL A 69 -0.33 5.23 9.93
N LYS A 70 -0.94 6.35 10.26
CA LYS A 70 -1.99 6.94 9.43
C LYS A 70 -1.64 8.37 9.12
N LEU A 71 -1.53 8.65 7.82
CA LEU A 71 -1.22 9.97 7.30
C LEU A 71 -2.52 10.71 6.97
N ALA A 72 -2.60 11.99 7.32
CA ALA A 72 -3.71 12.82 6.87
C ALA A 72 -3.50 13.17 5.39
N SER A 73 -4.48 12.83 4.55
CA SER A 73 -4.57 13.41 3.21
C SER A 73 -5.03 14.87 3.35
N TYR A 74 -4.12 15.82 3.15
CA TYR A 74 -4.52 17.23 3.07
C TYR A 74 -5.13 17.52 1.69
N GLN A 75 -6.45 17.65 1.65
CA GLN A 75 -7.12 18.45 0.62
C GLN A 75 -7.17 19.91 1.16
N GLY A 76 -6.14 20.68 0.86
CA GLY A 76 -6.12 22.08 1.29
C GLY A 76 -4.75 22.71 1.05
N VAL A 77 -4.78 23.90 0.46
CA VAL A 77 -3.63 24.74 0.17
C VAL A 77 -2.99 25.19 1.48
N SER A 78 -2.03 24.45 1.99
CA SER A 78 -1.06 25.00 2.92
C SER A 78 0.34 24.54 2.52
N SER A 79 1.15 25.54 2.22
CA SER A 79 2.47 25.48 1.60
C SER A 79 3.61 24.95 2.51
N THR A 80 3.32 24.23 3.57
CA THR A 80 4.35 23.81 4.53
C THR A 80 4.92 22.42 4.31
N GLY A 81 4.39 21.63 3.39
CA GLY A 81 4.96 20.31 3.02
C GLY A 81 4.99 19.25 4.14
N VAL A 82 4.46 19.55 5.32
CA VAL A 82 4.49 18.66 6.48
C VAL A 82 3.32 17.68 6.39
N ILE A 83 3.63 16.38 6.37
CA ILE A 83 2.61 15.33 6.57
C ILE A 83 2.18 15.40 8.03
N LYS A 84 0.87 15.57 8.28
CA LYS A 84 0.33 15.41 9.62
C LYS A 84 0.05 13.94 9.86
N GLU A 85 0.76 13.32 10.79
CA GLU A 85 0.44 12.00 11.29
C GLU A 85 -0.85 12.07 12.12
N VAL A 86 -1.86 11.29 11.75
CA VAL A 86 -3.09 11.12 12.54
C VAL A 86 -2.89 10.02 13.58
N ILE A 87 -2.17 8.96 13.19
CA ILE A 87 -1.62 7.93 14.05
C ILE A 87 -0.12 7.97 13.82
N GLY A 88 0.61 8.42 14.84
CA GLY A 88 2.06 8.58 14.76
C GLY A 88 2.80 7.29 15.12
N ILE A 89 4.07 7.26 14.76
CA ILE A 89 4.98 6.17 15.08
C ILE A 89 5.54 6.41 16.47
N THR A 90 5.27 5.49 17.38
CA THR A 90 5.69 5.55 18.79
C THR A 90 6.98 4.77 19.04
N GLU A 91 7.33 3.85 18.14
CA GLU A 91 8.50 3.00 18.26
C GLU A 91 9.79 3.78 18.01
N ASP A 92 10.85 3.41 18.72
CA ASP A 92 12.20 3.87 18.42
C ASP A 92 12.70 3.11 17.16
N LEU A 93 13.04 3.87 16.13
CA LEU A 93 13.50 3.32 14.85
C LEU A 93 15.04 3.23 14.76
N THR A 94 15.76 3.75 15.76
CA THR A 94 17.24 3.79 15.74
C THR A 94 17.81 2.40 15.50
N ASP A 95 18.66 2.28 14.47
CA ASP A 95 19.31 1.02 14.04
C ASP A 95 18.36 -0.13 13.68
N ARG A 96 17.07 0.15 13.46
CA ARG A 96 16.07 -0.85 13.06
C ARG A 96 16.01 -1.03 11.54
N THR A 97 15.74 -2.27 11.12
CA THR A 97 15.25 -2.57 9.76
C THR A 97 13.75 -2.33 9.74
N VAL A 98 13.29 -1.43 8.87
CA VAL A 98 11.88 -1.04 8.73
C VAL A 98 11.37 -1.47 7.36
N VAL A 99 10.19 -2.08 7.31
CA VAL A 99 9.47 -2.39 6.08
C VAL A 99 8.16 -1.62 6.07
N ILE A 100 8.06 -0.63 5.19
CA ILE A 100 6.80 0.09 4.97
C ILE A 100 5.87 -0.81 4.17
N VAL A 101 4.62 -0.99 4.64
CA VAL A 101 3.60 -1.76 3.93
C VAL A 101 2.52 -0.80 3.44
N GLU A 102 2.35 -0.74 2.10
CA GLU A 102 1.43 0.18 1.42
C GLU A 102 0.46 -0.58 0.51
N ASP A 103 -0.75 -0.08 0.39
CA ASP A 103 -1.74 -0.64 -0.54
C ASP A 103 -1.42 -0.28 -2.00
N ILE A 104 -1.10 0.96 -2.26
CA ILE A 104 -0.78 1.44 -3.61
C ILE A 104 0.22 2.60 -3.59
N VAL A 105 1.23 2.50 -4.43
CA VAL A 105 2.09 3.63 -4.79
C VAL A 105 1.64 4.18 -6.14
N ASP A 106 1.04 5.35 -6.12
CA ASP A 106 0.52 6.05 -7.29
C ASP A 106 1.56 7.03 -7.85
N THR A 107 1.60 8.27 -7.37
CA THR A 107 2.61 9.26 -7.79
C THR A 107 3.95 9.09 -7.06
N GLY A 108 3.95 8.40 -5.93
CA GLY A 108 5.11 8.22 -5.07
C GLY A 108 5.40 9.39 -4.12
N LEU A 109 4.72 10.52 -4.27
CA LEU A 109 5.00 11.73 -3.46
C LEU A 109 4.74 11.52 -1.97
N THR A 110 3.68 10.80 -1.61
CA THR A 110 3.37 10.50 -0.20
C THR A 110 4.44 9.56 0.38
N MET A 111 4.84 8.55 -0.39
CA MET A 111 5.88 7.61 0.02
C MET A 111 7.23 8.33 0.21
N GLN A 112 7.62 9.20 -0.71
CA GLN A 112 8.85 9.99 -0.59
C GLN A 112 8.88 10.81 0.71
N ARG A 113 7.77 11.50 1.02
CA ARG A 113 7.66 12.28 2.27
C ARG A 113 7.73 11.40 3.52
N LEU A 114 7.11 10.21 3.46
CA LEU A 114 7.20 9.26 4.57
C LEU A 114 8.64 8.79 4.77
N LEU A 115 9.36 8.45 3.69
CA LEU A 115 10.77 8.08 3.74
C LEU A 115 11.64 9.19 4.35
N ASP A 116 11.42 10.44 3.93
CA ASP A 116 12.14 11.60 4.47
C ASP A 116 11.89 11.74 5.99
N THR A 117 10.64 11.57 6.42
CA THR A 117 10.27 11.63 7.84
C THR A 117 10.90 10.50 8.64
N LEU A 118 10.84 9.26 8.15
CA LEU A 118 11.43 8.10 8.82
C LEU A 118 12.95 8.20 8.88
N GLY A 119 13.59 8.72 7.82
CA GLY A 119 15.03 8.91 7.76
C GLY A 119 15.58 9.78 8.90
N THR A 120 14.80 10.74 9.41
CA THR A 120 15.19 11.58 10.55
C THR A 120 15.26 10.83 11.88
N ARG A 121 14.73 9.60 11.94
CA ARG A 121 14.72 8.75 13.15
C ARG A 121 15.84 7.70 13.16
N ASN A 122 16.83 7.85 12.26
CA ASN A 122 18.04 7.03 12.18
C ASN A 122 17.81 5.50 12.08
N PRO A 123 16.89 5.01 11.23
CA PRO A 123 16.78 3.59 10.99
C PRO A 123 18.06 3.07 10.31
N LYS A 124 18.35 1.78 10.47
CA LYS A 124 19.46 1.13 9.77
C LYS A 124 19.19 1.03 8.28
N GLU A 125 17.99 0.65 7.92
CA GLU A 125 17.53 0.51 6.54
C GLU A 125 16.00 0.60 6.49
N ILE A 126 15.48 1.08 5.36
CA ILE A 126 14.04 1.14 5.09
C ILE A 126 13.78 0.45 3.76
N HIS A 127 12.85 -0.50 3.77
CA HIS A 127 12.33 -1.18 2.59
C HIS A 127 10.87 -0.82 2.35
N ILE A 128 10.40 -0.95 1.12
CA ILE A 128 8.99 -0.72 0.77
C ILE A 128 8.42 -2.00 0.20
N ALA A 129 7.30 -2.45 0.77
CA ALA A 129 6.44 -3.50 0.25
C ALA A 129 5.11 -2.87 -0.16
N SER A 130 4.80 -2.88 -1.45
CA SER A 130 3.55 -2.35 -1.99
C SER A 130 2.73 -3.44 -2.66
N LEU A 131 1.44 -3.50 -2.35
CA LEU A 131 0.53 -4.40 -3.06
C LEU A 131 0.45 -4.01 -4.54
N LEU A 132 0.25 -2.73 -4.80
CA LEU A 132 0.08 -2.19 -6.15
C LEU A 132 1.04 -1.03 -6.41
N VAL A 133 1.52 -0.96 -7.64
CA VAL A 133 2.28 0.20 -8.14
C VAL A 133 1.72 0.60 -9.51
N LYS A 134 1.61 1.89 -9.76
CA LYS A 134 1.30 2.46 -11.08
C LYS A 134 2.56 3.07 -11.69
N PRO A 135 3.37 2.29 -12.43
CA PRO A 135 4.68 2.75 -12.90
C PRO A 135 4.63 4.03 -13.73
N ASP A 136 3.61 4.14 -14.60
CA ASP A 136 3.44 5.29 -15.50
C ASP A 136 3.03 6.58 -14.78
N LYS A 137 2.63 6.51 -13.52
CA LYS A 137 2.24 7.68 -12.71
C LYS A 137 3.32 8.16 -11.76
N LEU A 138 4.38 7.40 -11.55
CA LEU A 138 5.46 7.79 -10.66
C LEU A 138 6.07 9.14 -11.09
N LYS A 139 6.15 10.06 -10.14
CA LYS A 139 6.74 11.41 -10.33
C LYS A 139 8.07 11.56 -9.62
N VAL A 140 8.45 10.58 -8.83
CA VAL A 140 9.68 10.53 -8.05
C VAL A 140 10.38 9.19 -8.28
N ASP A 141 11.69 9.20 -8.19
CA ASP A 141 12.48 7.97 -8.25
C ASP A 141 12.41 7.28 -6.88
N LEU A 142 11.71 6.15 -6.84
CA LEU A 142 11.54 5.32 -5.66
C LEU A 142 12.06 3.92 -5.92
N ASN A 143 12.92 3.43 -5.04
CA ASN A 143 13.24 2.02 -5.01
C ASN A 143 12.18 1.29 -4.17
N ILE A 144 11.29 0.56 -4.83
CA ILE A 144 10.28 -0.27 -4.18
C ILE A 144 10.72 -1.72 -4.32
N GLU A 145 11.31 -2.27 -3.28
CA GLU A 145 11.95 -3.59 -3.33
C GLU A 145 10.95 -4.73 -3.53
N TYR A 146 9.77 -4.61 -2.91
CA TYR A 146 8.79 -5.69 -2.89
C TYR A 146 7.47 -5.19 -3.48
N VAL A 147 7.26 -5.46 -4.75
CA VAL A 147 6.02 -5.12 -5.48
C VAL A 147 5.23 -6.40 -5.74
N ALA A 148 3.99 -6.47 -5.25
CA ALA A 148 3.14 -7.60 -5.56
C ALA A 148 2.64 -7.54 -7.02
N MET A 149 2.09 -6.40 -7.45
CA MET A 149 1.57 -6.24 -8.80
C MET A 149 1.76 -4.82 -9.33
N GLU A 150 2.07 -4.71 -10.61
CA GLU A 150 1.99 -3.46 -11.36
C GLU A 150 0.66 -3.37 -12.08
N ILE A 151 0.04 -2.19 -12.06
CA ILE A 151 -1.25 -1.95 -12.70
C ILE A 151 -1.20 -0.68 -13.56
N PRO A 152 -2.07 -0.58 -14.60
CA PRO A 152 -2.24 0.65 -15.34
C PRO A 152 -2.88 1.75 -14.49
N ASN A 153 -3.00 2.96 -15.07
CA ASN A 153 -3.61 4.08 -14.37
C ASN A 153 -5.14 4.00 -14.34
N ASP A 154 -5.67 2.94 -13.76
CA ASP A 154 -7.11 2.76 -13.55
C ASP A 154 -7.54 3.22 -12.16
N PHE A 155 -8.80 3.60 -12.02
CA PHE A 155 -9.41 3.82 -10.72
C PHE A 155 -9.96 2.50 -10.19
N ILE A 156 -9.47 2.07 -9.04
CA ILE A 156 -9.71 0.75 -8.47
C ILE A 156 -10.25 0.82 -7.04
N VAL A 157 -10.92 -0.24 -6.62
CA VAL A 157 -11.52 -0.40 -5.30
C VAL A 157 -11.48 -1.87 -4.90
N GLY A 158 -11.53 -2.14 -3.62
CA GLY A 158 -11.51 -3.50 -3.07
C GLY A 158 -10.15 -3.88 -2.48
N TYR A 159 -10.11 -4.97 -1.76
CA TYR A 159 -8.95 -5.46 -1.04
C TYR A 159 -8.21 -4.37 -0.24
N GLY A 160 -8.99 -3.61 0.51
CA GLY A 160 -8.49 -2.49 1.32
C GLY A 160 -8.65 -1.11 0.69
N LEU A 161 -8.67 -1.00 -0.64
CA LEU A 161 -8.85 0.27 -1.34
C LEU A 161 -10.32 0.71 -1.35
N ASP A 162 -10.55 2.02 -1.31
CA ASP A 162 -11.89 2.59 -1.20
C ASP A 162 -12.27 3.53 -2.33
N TYR A 163 -13.57 3.71 -2.46
CA TYR A 163 -14.19 4.85 -3.11
C TYR A 163 -15.07 5.57 -2.09
N ASP A 164 -14.64 6.75 -1.70
CA ASP A 164 -15.36 7.62 -0.76
C ASP A 164 -15.74 6.90 0.55
N GLY A 165 -14.80 6.13 1.10
CA GLY A 165 -14.92 5.34 2.32
C GLY A 165 -15.51 3.94 2.17
N PHE A 166 -16.06 3.59 1.00
CA PHE A 166 -16.72 2.31 0.74
C PHE A 166 -15.89 1.39 -0.13
N GLY A 167 -16.14 0.08 -0.05
CA GLY A 167 -15.55 -0.93 -0.92
C GLY A 167 -14.29 -1.60 -0.39
N ARG A 168 -13.73 -1.18 0.73
CA ARG A 168 -12.52 -1.77 1.32
C ARG A 168 -12.66 -3.25 1.68
N ASN A 169 -13.88 -3.69 1.93
CA ASN A 169 -14.22 -5.04 2.41
C ASN A 169 -14.34 -6.10 1.31
N TYR A 170 -14.30 -5.72 0.04
CA TYR A 170 -14.31 -6.70 -1.05
C TYR A 170 -13.00 -7.47 -1.09
N ALA A 171 -13.09 -8.79 -1.33
CA ALA A 171 -11.91 -9.65 -1.41
C ALA A 171 -11.14 -9.50 -2.73
N ASP A 172 -11.85 -9.24 -3.82
CA ASP A 172 -11.27 -8.97 -5.14
C ASP A 172 -10.96 -7.48 -5.30
N ILE A 173 -10.11 -7.15 -6.28
CA ILE A 173 -9.94 -5.77 -6.77
C ILE A 173 -10.82 -5.56 -8.00
N TYR A 174 -11.48 -4.42 -8.02
CA TYR A 174 -12.42 -4.01 -9.07
C TYR A 174 -11.94 -2.71 -9.71
N THR A 175 -12.12 -2.60 -11.01
CA THR A 175 -11.82 -1.40 -11.78
C THR A 175 -13.10 -0.69 -12.19
N VAL A 176 -13.10 0.63 -12.14
CA VAL A 176 -14.25 1.44 -12.56
C VAL A 176 -14.59 1.17 -14.03
N VAL A 177 -15.90 1.02 -14.30
CA VAL A 177 -16.39 0.91 -15.68
C VAL A 177 -16.61 2.33 -16.20
N ASP A 178 -15.82 2.72 -17.21
CA ASP A 178 -16.00 3.98 -17.89
C ASP A 178 -17.24 3.88 -18.80
N LEU A 179 -18.36 4.47 -18.36
CA LEU A 179 -19.62 4.47 -19.11
C LEU A 179 -19.52 5.27 -20.41
N SER A 180 -18.47 6.08 -20.60
CA SER A 180 -18.26 6.84 -21.85
C SER A 180 -17.87 5.94 -23.02
N LEU A 181 -17.43 4.71 -22.78
CA LEU A 181 -17.04 3.73 -23.79
C LEU A 181 -18.17 2.76 -24.20
N ILE A 182 -19.36 2.87 -23.58
CA ILE A 182 -20.51 1.99 -23.87
C ILE A 182 -21.49 2.64 -24.86
N HIS A 183 -21.06 3.55 -25.68
CA HIS A 183 -21.82 4.05 -26.82
C HIS A 183 -21.33 3.38 -28.12
N ILE A 184 -21.78 2.15 -28.32
CA ILE A 184 -21.95 1.55 -29.65
C ILE A 184 -23.35 0.92 -29.71
#